data_2061b3a48d86334d4b5fab7014ee46dd
#
_entry.id   2061b3a48d86334d4b5fab7014ee46dd
#
_cell.length_a   1.000
_cell.length_b   1.000
_cell.length_c   1.000
_cell.angle_alpha   90.00
_cell.angle_beta   90.00
_cell.angle_gamma   90.00
#
_symmetry.space_group_name_H-M   'P 1'
#
loop_
_entity.id
_entity.type
_entity.pdbx_description
1 polymer ?
#
loop_
_entity_poly.entity_id
_entity_poly.type
_entity_poly.pdbx_seq_one_letter_code
_entity_poly.pdbx_strand_id
1 'polypeptide(L)'
;MAKLGNPQETIQVLQKHDFHFQKKFGQNFLIDPHVLDKIIEAAEVTKDDFVLEIGPGIGTMTQYLCESARQVLAVEIDNNLIPILQETLSPYDNVDILHGDILKQDIHEIAEKYNDKKPIKVVA
;
A
#
# COMPACT_ATOMS: atom_id res chain seq x y z
N MET A 1 10.19 13.43 1.70
CA MET A 1 9.93 12.03 1.30
C MET A 1 9.52 11.96 -0.16
N ALA A 2 10.03 10.97 -0.87
CA ALA A 2 9.72 10.77 -2.27
C ALA A 2 8.24 10.46 -2.49
N LYS A 3 7.63 11.11 -3.46
CA LYS A 3 6.27 10.80 -3.92
C LYS A 3 6.36 9.80 -5.07
N LEU A 4 5.94 8.57 -4.83
CA LEU A 4 6.18 7.45 -5.72
C LEU A 4 5.33 7.44 -6.99
N GLY A 5 4.43 8.41 -7.16
CA GLY A 5 3.78 8.64 -8.45
C GLY A 5 4.74 9.14 -9.53
N ASN A 6 5.92 9.64 -9.14
CA ASN A 6 6.96 10.09 -10.05
C ASN A 6 7.91 8.91 -10.37
N PRO A 7 8.05 8.50 -11.66
CA PRO A 7 8.91 7.37 -12.02
C PRO A 7 10.36 7.53 -11.60
N GLN A 8 10.91 8.75 -11.65
CA GLN A 8 12.30 8.98 -11.26
C GLN A 8 12.52 8.75 -9.77
N GLU A 9 11.58 9.19 -8.93
CA GLU A 9 11.64 8.95 -7.50
C GLU A 9 11.50 7.47 -7.17
N THR A 10 10.65 6.75 -7.89
CA THR A 10 10.53 5.29 -7.78
C THR A 10 11.87 4.61 -8.05
N ILE A 11 12.53 4.97 -9.14
CA ILE A 11 13.83 4.40 -9.51
C ILE A 11 14.87 4.70 -8.42
N GLN A 12 14.91 5.92 -7.90
CA GLN A 12 15.84 6.29 -6.84
C GLN A 12 15.64 5.48 -5.57
N VAL A 13 14.40 5.25 -5.17
CA VAL A 13 14.08 4.42 -4.00
C VAL A 13 14.54 2.99 -4.20
N LEU A 14 14.28 2.41 -5.37
CA LEU A 14 14.71 1.05 -5.68
C LEU A 14 16.23 0.93 -5.68
N GLN A 15 16.94 1.90 -6.25
CA GLN A 15 18.41 1.92 -6.27
C GLN A 15 18.99 2.06 -4.86
N LYS A 16 18.41 2.93 -4.04
CA LYS A 16 18.86 3.16 -2.66
C LYS A 16 18.82 1.89 -1.83
N HIS A 17 17.79 1.06 -2.03
CA HIS A 17 17.62 -0.19 -1.30
C HIS A 17 18.23 -1.39 -2.00
N ASP A 18 18.90 -1.20 -3.15
CA ASP A 18 19.49 -2.27 -3.95
C ASP A 18 18.48 -3.40 -4.22
N PHE A 19 17.24 -2.98 -4.55
CA PHE A 19 16.14 -3.91 -4.71
C PHE A 19 16.14 -4.54 -6.11
N HIS A 20 15.99 -5.87 -6.14
CA HIS A 20 15.88 -6.63 -7.38
C HIS A 20 14.46 -7.09 -7.61
N PHE A 21 13.95 -6.82 -8.81
CA PHE A 21 12.60 -7.19 -9.23
C PHE A 21 12.40 -8.71 -9.15
N GLN A 22 11.28 -9.14 -8.52
CA GLN A 22 10.92 -10.54 -8.39
C GLN A 22 9.61 -10.83 -9.10
N LYS A 23 9.70 -11.44 -10.26
CA LYS A 23 8.52 -11.76 -11.10
C LYS A 23 7.52 -12.67 -10.40
N LYS A 24 7.98 -13.56 -9.53
CA LYS A 24 7.10 -14.51 -8.83
C LYS A 24 6.05 -13.85 -7.93
N PHE A 25 6.27 -12.60 -7.52
CA PHE A 25 5.32 -11.81 -6.73
C PHE A 25 4.50 -10.83 -7.58
N GLY A 26 4.65 -10.86 -8.90
CA GLY A 26 3.94 -9.95 -9.79
C GLY A 26 4.33 -8.48 -9.64
N GLN A 27 5.56 -8.22 -9.20
CA GLN A 27 6.01 -6.87 -8.88
C GLN A 27 6.19 -6.02 -10.12
N ASN A 28 5.55 -4.85 -10.14
CA ASN A 28 5.75 -3.77 -11.11
C ASN A 28 5.52 -2.45 -10.38
N PHE A 29 6.59 -1.65 -10.27
CA PHE A 29 6.57 -0.47 -9.41
C PHE A 29 6.36 0.85 -10.16
N LEU A 30 6.34 0.82 -11.50
CA LEU A 30 6.14 2.04 -12.30
C LEU A 30 4.65 2.17 -12.65
N ILE A 31 3.95 3.02 -11.91
CA ILE A 31 2.51 3.25 -12.08
C ILE A 31 2.27 4.71 -12.44
N ASP A 32 1.46 4.94 -13.49
CA ASP A 32 1.07 6.28 -13.92
C ASP A 32 0.20 6.94 -12.85
N PRO A 33 0.52 8.17 -12.42
CA PRO A 33 -0.30 8.91 -11.43
C PRO A 33 -1.77 9.06 -11.83
N HIS A 34 -2.07 9.18 -13.12
CA HIS A 34 -3.47 9.27 -13.59
C HIS A 34 -4.24 7.98 -13.34
N VAL A 35 -3.57 6.82 -13.45
CA VAL A 35 -4.17 5.52 -13.11
C VAL A 35 -4.43 5.43 -11.62
N LEU A 36 -3.48 5.89 -10.80
CA LEU A 36 -3.64 5.92 -9.34
C LEU A 36 -4.87 6.74 -8.94
N ASP A 37 -5.01 7.94 -9.49
CA ASP A 37 -6.15 8.81 -9.19
C ASP A 37 -7.48 8.15 -9.61
N LYS A 38 -7.51 7.49 -10.75
CA LYS A 38 -8.71 6.80 -11.23
C LYS A 38 -9.10 5.63 -10.33
N ILE A 39 -8.13 4.89 -9.81
CA ILE A 39 -8.40 3.78 -8.89
C ILE A 39 -9.01 4.31 -7.59
N ILE A 40 -8.43 5.37 -7.02
CA ILE A 40 -8.95 6.00 -5.80
C ILE A 40 -10.38 6.49 -6.02
N GLU A 41 -10.64 7.16 -7.15
CA GLU A 41 -11.96 7.66 -7.50
C GLU A 41 -12.96 6.51 -7.68
N ALA A 42 -12.59 5.47 -8.43
CA ALA A 42 -13.45 4.32 -8.68
C ALA A 42 -13.79 3.55 -7.39
N ALA A 43 -12.86 3.47 -6.46
CA ALA A 43 -13.07 2.83 -5.17
C ALA A 43 -13.87 3.70 -4.20
N GLU A 44 -14.10 4.97 -4.54
CA GLU A 44 -14.82 5.93 -3.71
C GLU A 44 -14.26 6.03 -2.28
N VAL A 45 -12.93 6.02 -2.16
CA VAL A 45 -12.26 6.09 -0.87
C VAL A 45 -12.45 7.47 -0.24
N THR A 46 -12.89 7.48 1.01
CA THR A 46 -13.11 8.72 1.78
C THR A 46 -12.39 8.66 3.13
N LYS A 47 -12.34 9.79 3.82
CA LYS A 47 -11.72 9.89 5.15
C LYS A 47 -12.46 9.09 6.24
N ASP A 48 -13.60 8.51 5.93
CA ASP A 48 -14.30 7.61 6.83
C ASP A 48 -13.93 6.14 6.60
N ASP A 49 -13.21 5.84 5.52
CA ASP A 49 -12.95 4.47 5.10
C ASP A 49 -11.69 3.90 5.74
N PHE A 50 -11.77 2.63 6.12
CA PHE A 50 -10.62 1.77 6.32
C PHE A 50 -10.36 0.98 5.03
N VAL A 51 -9.11 1.00 4.56
CA VAL A 51 -8.70 0.29 3.33
C VAL A 51 -7.67 -0.77 3.66
N LEU A 52 -7.93 -2.00 3.20
CA LEU A 52 -6.95 -3.08 3.20
C LEU A 52 -6.30 -3.12 1.81
N GLU A 53 -5.01 -2.87 1.75
CA GLU A 53 -4.25 -3.00 0.50
C GLU A 53 -3.45 -4.29 0.50
N ILE A 54 -3.60 -5.07 -0.58
CA ILE A 54 -2.89 -6.34 -0.77
C ILE A 54 -1.79 -6.11 -1.79
N GLY A 55 -0.53 -6.40 -1.40
CA GLY A 55 0.61 -6.25 -2.28
C GLY A 55 0.97 -4.79 -2.56
N PRO A 56 1.25 -3.98 -1.53
CA PRO A 56 1.55 -2.56 -1.73
C PRO A 56 2.83 -2.30 -2.53
N GLY A 57 3.68 -3.30 -2.71
CA GLY A 57 4.95 -3.13 -3.39
C GLY A 57 5.87 -2.19 -2.62
N ILE A 58 6.29 -1.11 -3.25
CA ILE A 58 7.09 -0.07 -2.59
C ILE A 58 6.25 1.05 -1.97
N GLY A 59 4.91 0.94 -2.03
CA GLY A 59 4.01 1.88 -1.38
C GLY A 59 3.46 2.98 -2.27
N THR A 60 3.54 2.85 -3.59
CA THR A 60 3.06 3.90 -4.52
C THR A 60 1.57 4.18 -4.36
N MET A 61 0.73 3.16 -4.50
CA MET A 61 -0.70 3.28 -4.28
C MET A 61 -0.99 3.60 -2.81
N THR A 62 -0.21 3.01 -1.90
CA THR A 62 -0.40 3.18 -0.46
C THR A 62 -0.32 4.65 -0.06
N GLN A 63 0.63 5.40 -0.61
CA GLN A 63 0.74 6.85 -0.34
C GLN A 63 -0.55 7.58 -0.70
N TYR A 64 -1.13 7.28 -1.85
CA TYR A 64 -2.38 7.88 -2.31
C TYR A 64 -3.56 7.47 -1.41
N LEU A 65 -3.61 6.20 -1.00
CA LEU A 65 -4.63 5.71 -0.07
C LEU A 65 -4.52 6.39 1.29
N CYS A 66 -3.32 6.59 1.80
CA CYS A 66 -3.11 7.29 3.08
C CYS A 66 -3.62 8.73 3.04
N GLU A 67 -3.51 9.38 1.88
CA GLU A 67 -4.01 10.75 1.70
C GLU A 67 -5.52 10.81 1.57
N SER A 68 -6.17 9.72 1.21
CA SER A 68 -7.61 9.67 0.92
C SER A 68 -8.44 8.96 1.99
N ALA A 69 -7.86 8.01 2.70
CA ALA A 69 -8.58 7.15 3.66
C ALA A 69 -8.37 7.61 5.10
N ARG A 70 -9.19 7.06 6.00
CA ARG A 70 -9.01 7.24 7.44
C ARG A 70 -7.83 6.42 7.96
N GLN A 71 -7.74 5.17 7.52
CA GLN A 71 -6.73 4.21 7.96
C GLN A 71 -6.47 3.20 6.86
N VAL A 72 -5.21 2.81 6.69
CA VAL A 72 -4.78 1.80 5.72
C VAL A 72 -4.02 0.70 6.45
N LEU A 73 -4.31 -0.55 6.08
CA LEU A 73 -3.46 -1.70 6.42
C LEU A 73 -2.90 -2.26 5.12
N ALA A 74 -1.58 -2.26 4.99
CA ALA A 74 -0.90 -2.79 3.81
C ALA A 74 -0.28 -4.14 4.15
N VAL A 75 -0.69 -5.19 3.42
CA VAL A 75 -0.21 -6.57 3.64
C VAL A 75 0.73 -6.95 2.51
N GLU A 76 2.00 -7.18 2.85
CA GLU A 76 3.06 -7.49 1.89
C GLU A 76 3.73 -8.82 2.23
N ILE A 77 3.82 -9.70 1.23
CA ILE A 77 4.42 -11.04 1.39
C ILE A 77 5.95 -11.01 1.23
N ASP A 78 6.48 -10.06 0.46
CA ASP A 78 7.92 -10.00 0.18
C ASP A 78 8.66 -9.28 1.31
N ASN A 79 9.44 -10.04 2.07
CA ASN A 79 10.24 -9.52 3.17
C ASN A 79 11.20 -8.40 2.73
N ASN A 80 11.68 -8.43 1.49
CA ASN A 80 12.62 -7.43 0.98
C ASN A 80 11.97 -6.06 0.75
N LEU A 81 10.64 -6.01 0.66
CA LEU A 81 9.90 -4.76 0.48
C LEU A 81 9.59 -4.05 1.81
N ILE A 82 9.63 -4.76 2.93
CA ILE A 82 9.25 -4.19 4.21
C ILE A 82 10.12 -2.97 4.60
N PRO A 83 11.46 -3.02 4.51
CA PRO A 83 12.27 -1.82 4.81
C PRO A 83 11.96 -0.64 3.87
N ILE A 84 11.64 -0.91 2.61
CA ILE A 84 11.29 0.11 1.64
C ILE A 84 9.96 0.75 2.03
N LEU A 85 8.95 -0.06 2.37
CA LEU A 85 7.66 0.44 2.82
C LEU A 85 7.78 1.28 4.10
N GLN A 86 8.63 0.87 5.03
CA GLN A 86 8.86 1.63 6.25
C GLN A 86 9.41 3.03 5.94
N GLU A 87 10.25 3.16 4.92
CA GLU A 87 10.77 4.46 4.50
C GLU A 87 9.71 5.26 3.73
N THR A 88 9.09 4.67 2.71
CA THR A 88 8.18 5.40 1.82
C THR A 88 6.90 5.82 2.50
N LEU A 89 6.48 5.12 3.55
CA LEU A 89 5.27 5.41 4.29
C LEU A 89 5.54 6.15 5.61
N SER A 90 6.80 6.46 5.90
CA SER A 90 7.18 7.14 7.15
C SER A 90 6.49 8.50 7.38
N PRO A 91 6.12 9.29 6.33
CA PRO A 91 5.40 10.55 6.55
C PRO A 91 3.96 10.40 7.00
N TYR A 92 3.39 9.20 6.91
CA TYR A 92 1.98 8.96 7.19
C TYR A 92 1.80 8.30 8.55
N ASP A 93 0.82 8.78 9.32
CA ASP A 93 0.49 8.24 10.65
C ASP A 93 -0.73 7.33 10.66
N ASN A 94 -1.37 7.15 9.50
CA ASN A 94 -2.60 6.39 9.34
C ASN A 94 -2.41 5.09 8.55
N VAL A 95 -1.24 4.48 8.63
CA VAL A 95 -0.94 3.24 7.92
C VAL A 95 -0.19 2.26 8.81
N ASP A 96 -0.61 1.00 8.76
CA ASP A 96 0.12 -0.13 9.34
C ASP A 96 0.59 -1.05 8.23
N ILE A 97 1.78 -1.62 8.41
CA ILE A 97 2.38 -2.57 7.47
C ILE A 97 2.38 -3.94 8.13
N LEU A 98 1.78 -4.93 7.46
CA LEU A 98 1.80 -6.31 7.91
C LEU A 98 2.62 -7.14 6.93
N HIS A 99 3.73 -7.72 7.40
CA HIS A 99 4.49 -8.69 6.62
C HIS A 99 3.82 -10.05 6.73
N GLY A 100 3.22 -10.53 5.64
CA GLY A 100 2.52 -11.80 5.66
C GLY A 100 1.81 -12.10 4.36
N ASP A 101 1.21 -13.30 4.33
CA ASP A 101 0.40 -13.78 3.21
C ASP A 101 -1.07 -13.45 3.52
N ILE A 102 -1.73 -12.73 2.62
CA ILE A 102 -3.13 -12.36 2.82
C ILE A 102 -4.04 -13.59 2.95
N LEU A 103 -3.68 -14.70 2.31
CA LEU A 103 -4.46 -15.94 2.40
C LEU A 103 -4.44 -16.55 3.81
N LYS A 104 -3.49 -16.14 4.65
CA LYS A 104 -3.36 -16.61 6.05
C LYS A 104 -3.92 -15.61 7.05
N GLN A 105 -4.50 -14.49 6.58
CA GLN A 105 -5.08 -13.48 7.44
C GLN A 105 -6.59 -13.67 7.58
N ASP A 106 -7.12 -13.33 8.74
CA ASP A 106 -8.57 -13.36 8.99
C ASP A 106 -9.13 -11.96 8.75
N ILE A 107 -9.88 -11.80 7.65
CA ILE A 107 -10.47 -10.51 7.27
C ILE A 107 -11.47 -10.02 8.33
N HIS A 108 -12.20 -10.94 8.98
CA HIS A 108 -13.14 -10.56 10.03
C HIS A 108 -12.42 -9.96 11.24
N GLU A 109 -11.27 -10.52 11.62
CA GLU A 109 -10.46 -9.96 12.71
C GLU A 109 -9.90 -8.59 12.35
N ILE A 110 -9.47 -8.41 11.09
CA ILE A 110 -9.00 -7.12 10.59
C ILE A 110 -10.13 -6.09 10.64
N ALA A 111 -11.31 -6.43 10.16
CA ALA A 111 -12.46 -5.54 10.17
C ALA A 111 -12.86 -5.16 11.61
N GLU A 112 -12.81 -6.11 12.54
CA GLU A 112 -13.10 -5.86 13.95
C GLU A 112 -12.09 -4.90 14.56
N LYS A 113 -10.79 -5.13 14.33
CA LYS A 113 -9.72 -4.33 14.91
C LYS A 113 -9.70 -2.89 14.38
N TYR A 114 -9.91 -2.71 13.07
CA TYR A 114 -9.69 -1.43 12.41
C TYR A 114 -10.96 -0.68 12.05
N ASN A 115 -12.12 -1.34 12.00
CA ASN A 115 -13.32 -0.74 11.44
C ASN A 115 -14.62 -1.11 12.17
N ASP A 116 -14.54 -1.53 13.42
CA ASP A 116 -15.68 -1.87 14.28
C ASP A 116 -16.64 -2.86 13.61
N LYS A 117 -16.12 -3.85 12.89
CA LYS A 117 -16.87 -4.87 12.14
C LYS A 117 -17.68 -4.32 10.95
N LYS A 118 -17.52 -3.03 10.62
CA LYS A 118 -18.17 -2.45 9.44
C LYS A 118 -17.48 -2.91 8.17
N PRO A 119 -18.16 -2.85 7.02
CA PRO A 119 -17.54 -3.21 5.73
C PRO A 119 -16.27 -2.42 5.47
N ILE A 120 -15.25 -3.10 4.94
CA ILE A 120 -13.97 -2.50 4.60
C ILE A 120 -13.81 -2.44 3.08
N LYS A 121 -12.93 -1.55 2.60
CA LYS A 121 -12.55 -1.51 1.20
C LYS A 121 -11.25 -2.27 1.00
N VAL A 122 -11.16 -3.02 -0.09
CA VAL A 122 -9.97 -3.81 -0.44
C VAL A 122 -9.45 -3.34 -1.77
N VAL A 123 -8.16 -3.02 -1.81
CA VAL A 123 -7.44 -2.63 -3.03
C VAL A 123 -6.26 -3.60 -3.20
N ALA A 124 -6.10 -4.08 -4.41
CA ALA A 124 -5.03 -5.03 -4.72
C ALA A 124 -4.26 -4.63 -5.97
#